data_90e740ec4641eaefc256cfd3d1efebda
#
_entry.id   90e740ec4641eaefc256cfd3d1efebda
#
_cell.length_a   1.000
_cell.length_b   1.000
_cell.length_c   1.000
_cell.angle_alpha   90.00
_cell.angle_beta   90.00
_cell.angle_gamma   90.00
#
_symmetry.space_group_name_H-M   'P 1'
#
loop_
_entity.id
_entity.type
_entity.pdbx_description
1 polymer ?
#
loop_
_entity_poly.entity_id
_entity_poly.type
_entity_poly.pdbx_seq_one_letter_code
_entity_poly.pdbx_strand_id
1 'polypeptide(L)'
;MRLVVPLLLLAFHLLWCSPAVAQHALLKDIVIQRNLANLEKSLKDGSYKGEEGILRIRPEAAKSLGLKVFVDREYIDSRELLEQAASSLEAAKGFMATRDEEAYLGEHVRNIGILYLHYRRSLDRAKQKLLFYHAKLDPGVDERLNEAACGRLMDKLLAECLKRADNRLRDGLGLFYNICHGLAQDHAFLNSENVDFVNQVFHRFVTEYPGEGAIPFLLDRQEDYRDREADWKEVIRGDFPFVSQLEETIRKLKSPGDDIDPLLFLALMRKESNFDPQAVSSTGAAGLTQLMPRTALDLGMKNIWMPAHFIEASSLSDLERRTRAQAMAALHRINEENKLQVASEARDLMQEALRIGQKKERLYAQYRKELLQSSTDDRLNASLAMEYGLKYFLRLMKDHKGDLSLALAAYNAGPQRIKEHKGIPPFGETVRFRNRTLEFYREYIKKLKDQKRP
;
A
#
# COMPACT_ATOMS: atom_id res chain seq x y z
N MET A 1 -13.77 -31.21 -15.54
CA MET A 1 -12.70 -32.22 -15.30
C MET A 1 -11.63 -31.52 -14.45
N ARG A 2 -11.45 -31.92 -13.21
CA ARG A 2 -10.45 -31.35 -12.31
C ARG A 2 -9.06 -31.81 -12.77
N LEU A 3 -8.22 -30.89 -13.25
CA LEU A 3 -6.80 -31.14 -13.43
C LEU A 3 -6.14 -31.16 -12.03
N VAL A 4 -6.08 -32.34 -11.45
CA VAL A 4 -5.14 -32.64 -10.37
C VAL A 4 -3.80 -32.88 -11.07
N VAL A 5 -3.00 -31.83 -11.22
CA VAL A 5 -1.59 -31.97 -11.60
C VAL A 5 -0.92 -32.62 -10.37
N PRO A 6 -0.27 -33.77 -10.52
CA PRO A 6 0.23 -34.50 -9.38
C PRO A 6 1.39 -33.74 -8.74
N LEU A 7 1.22 -33.37 -7.48
CA LEU A 7 2.26 -32.87 -6.55
C LEU A 7 3.55 -33.74 -6.56
N LEU A 8 3.48 -34.97 -7.04
CA LEU A 8 4.58 -35.93 -7.14
C LEU A 8 5.63 -35.57 -8.22
N LEU A 9 5.27 -34.85 -9.29
CA LEU A 9 6.24 -34.44 -10.32
C LEU A 9 7.07 -33.24 -9.88
N LEU A 10 6.53 -32.36 -9.04
CA LEU A 10 7.28 -31.25 -8.46
C LEU A 10 8.36 -31.72 -7.49
N ALA A 11 8.07 -32.76 -6.68
CA ALA A 11 9.02 -33.32 -5.72
C ALA A 11 10.24 -33.96 -6.40
N PHE A 12 10.09 -34.53 -7.60
CA PHE A 12 11.19 -35.19 -8.32
C PHE A 12 12.13 -34.19 -9.03
N HIS A 13 11.63 -33.01 -9.46
CA HIS A 13 12.47 -31.97 -10.08
C HIS A 13 13.26 -31.13 -9.05
N LEU A 14 12.74 -31.04 -7.83
CA LEU A 14 13.41 -30.28 -6.75
C LEU A 14 14.68 -30.94 -6.21
N LEU A 15 14.89 -32.23 -6.44
CA LEU A 15 16.05 -32.98 -5.92
C LEU A 15 17.35 -32.78 -6.75
N TRP A 16 17.26 -32.19 -7.97
CA TRP A 16 18.42 -32.06 -8.88
C TRP A 16 18.69 -30.62 -9.37
N CYS A 17 17.85 -29.65 -9.02
CA CYS A 17 18.06 -28.26 -9.37
C CYS A 17 18.78 -27.50 -8.25
N SER A 18 19.60 -26.51 -8.62
CA SER A 18 20.16 -25.60 -7.61
C SER A 18 19.02 -24.92 -6.83
N PRO A 19 19.19 -24.66 -5.53
CA PRO A 19 18.15 -24.03 -4.70
C PRO A 19 17.54 -22.77 -5.32
N ALA A 20 18.34 -21.96 -6.02
CA ALA A 20 17.90 -20.75 -6.70
C ALA A 20 16.90 -21.02 -7.84
N VAL A 21 17.12 -22.09 -8.65
CA VAL A 21 16.22 -22.47 -9.74
C VAL A 21 14.89 -22.98 -9.20
N ALA A 22 14.94 -23.80 -8.14
CA ALA A 22 13.73 -24.30 -7.49
C ALA A 22 12.85 -23.17 -6.91
N GLN A 23 13.46 -22.14 -6.36
CA GLN A 23 12.78 -20.98 -5.80
C GLN A 23 12.12 -20.11 -6.86
N HIS A 24 12.78 -19.88 -7.99
CA HIS A 24 12.19 -19.19 -9.14
C HIS A 24 11.00 -19.95 -9.72
N ALA A 25 11.10 -21.27 -9.81
CA ALA A 25 10.02 -22.13 -10.29
C ALA A 25 8.80 -22.07 -9.35
N LEU A 26 9.02 -22.14 -8.02
CA LEU A 26 7.94 -22.02 -7.04
C LEU A 26 7.29 -20.62 -7.10
N LEU A 27 8.08 -19.55 -7.16
CA LEU A 27 7.55 -18.19 -7.26
C LEU A 27 6.68 -18.01 -8.51
N LYS A 28 7.16 -18.49 -9.66
CA LYS A 28 6.42 -18.48 -10.91
C LYS A 28 5.10 -19.23 -10.79
N ASP A 29 5.10 -20.44 -10.22
CA ASP A 29 3.91 -21.25 -10.03
C ASP A 29 2.87 -20.55 -9.13
N ILE A 30 3.29 -19.97 -8.03
CA ILE A 30 2.43 -19.19 -7.15
C ILE A 30 1.79 -18.00 -7.89
N VAL A 31 2.56 -17.28 -8.71
CA VAL A 31 2.04 -16.16 -9.52
C VAL A 31 1.01 -16.66 -10.52
N ILE A 32 1.29 -17.75 -11.24
CA ILE A 32 0.38 -18.36 -12.21
C ILE A 32 -0.93 -18.76 -11.56
N GLN A 33 -0.88 -19.55 -10.48
CA GLN A 33 -2.08 -20.05 -9.81
C GLN A 33 -2.94 -18.90 -9.27
N ARG A 34 -2.30 -17.88 -8.69
CA ARG A 34 -3.00 -16.68 -8.20
C ARG A 34 -3.65 -15.92 -9.37
N ASN A 35 -2.95 -15.73 -10.49
CA ASN A 35 -3.46 -15.00 -11.64
C ASN A 35 -4.66 -15.70 -12.28
N LEU A 36 -4.60 -17.02 -12.45
CA LEU A 36 -5.71 -17.82 -13.00
C LEU A 36 -6.93 -17.79 -12.07
N ALA A 37 -6.74 -17.97 -10.76
CA ALA A 37 -7.83 -17.88 -9.79
C ALA A 37 -8.51 -16.50 -9.79
N ASN A 38 -7.73 -15.43 -9.91
CA ASN A 38 -8.29 -14.08 -9.99
C ASN A 38 -8.94 -13.77 -11.36
N LEU A 39 -8.46 -14.34 -12.45
CA LEU A 39 -9.12 -14.24 -13.74
C LEU A 39 -10.51 -14.89 -13.68
N GLU A 40 -10.59 -16.14 -13.21
CA GLU A 40 -11.86 -16.85 -13.03
C GLU A 40 -12.83 -16.07 -12.13
N LYS A 41 -12.33 -15.53 -11.00
CA LYS A 41 -13.14 -14.70 -10.12
C LYS A 41 -13.65 -13.44 -10.82
N SER A 42 -12.79 -12.74 -11.56
CA SER A 42 -13.14 -11.48 -12.21
C SER A 42 -14.19 -11.64 -13.31
N LEU A 43 -14.16 -12.78 -14.02
CA LEU A 43 -15.20 -13.15 -15.00
C LEU A 43 -16.54 -13.41 -14.32
N LYS A 44 -16.55 -14.04 -13.13
CA LYS A 44 -17.76 -14.34 -12.37
C LYS A 44 -18.39 -13.10 -11.72
N ASP A 45 -17.58 -12.26 -11.10
CA ASP A 45 -18.07 -11.07 -10.36
C ASP A 45 -18.19 -9.81 -11.23
N GLY A 46 -17.84 -9.89 -12.50
CA GLY A 46 -17.89 -8.80 -13.46
C GLY A 46 -16.85 -7.71 -13.22
N SER A 47 -15.76 -8.01 -12.53
CA SER A 47 -14.61 -7.10 -12.36
C SER A 47 -13.51 -7.28 -13.42
N TYR A 48 -13.75 -8.13 -14.42
CA TYR A 48 -12.87 -8.37 -15.54
C TYR A 48 -12.64 -7.09 -16.38
N LYS A 49 -11.37 -6.80 -16.74
CA LYS A 49 -10.97 -5.59 -17.46
C LYS A 49 -10.12 -5.88 -18.71
N GLY A 50 -10.19 -7.10 -19.22
CA GLY A 50 -9.45 -7.52 -20.42
C GLY A 50 -8.07 -8.12 -20.16
N GLU A 51 -7.71 -8.39 -18.89
CA GLU A 51 -6.47 -9.11 -18.55
C GLU A 51 -6.63 -10.60 -18.83
N GLU A 52 -5.67 -11.20 -19.55
CA GLU A 52 -5.75 -12.61 -19.99
C GLU A 52 -4.51 -13.43 -19.66
N GLY A 53 -4.70 -14.74 -19.67
CA GLY A 53 -3.67 -15.75 -19.55
C GLY A 53 -2.99 -15.83 -18.19
N ILE A 54 -1.94 -16.64 -18.14
CA ILE A 54 -1.17 -16.88 -16.91
C ILE A 54 -0.44 -15.63 -16.39
N LEU A 55 -0.14 -14.66 -17.26
CA LEU A 55 0.41 -13.37 -16.91
C LEU A 55 -0.65 -12.42 -16.36
N ARG A 56 -1.91 -12.65 -16.68
CA ARG A 56 -3.02 -11.73 -16.44
C ARG A 56 -2.70 -10.31 -16.93
N ILE A 57 -2.34 -10.24 -18.21
CA ILE A 57 -1.82 -9.04 -18.84
C ILE A 57 -2.87 -8.39 -19.76
N ARG A 58 -2.90 -7.05 -19.79
CA ARG A 58 -3.77 -6.30 -20.70
C ARG A 58 -3.21 -6.30 -22.12
N PRO A 59 -4.07 -6.13 -23.16
CA PRO A 59 -3.64 -6.09 -24.55
C PRO A 59 -2.51 -5.08 -24.81
N GLU A 60 -2.61 -3.88 -24.28
CA GLU A 60 -1.63 -2.80 -24.50
C GLU A 60 -0.26 -3.17 -23.94
N ALA A 61 -0.23 -3.70 -22.70
CA ALA A 61 1.00 -4.13 -22.07
C ALA A 61 1.60 -5.37 -22.76
N ALA A 62 0.75 -6.32 -23.17
CA ALA A 62 1.18 -7.50 -23.91
C ALA A 62 1.82 -7.14 -25.26
N LYS A 63 1.21 -6.20 -26.00
CA LYS A 63 1.73 -5.67 -27.26
C LYS A 63 3.09 -4.98 -27.07
N SER A 64 3.26 -4.17 -26.01
CA SER A 64 4.53 -3.50 -25.71
C SER A 64 5.65 -4.49 -25.36
N LEU A 65 5.30 -5.70 -24.91
CA LEU A 65 6.22 -6.79 -24.60
C LEU A 65 6.44 -7.74 -25.79
N GLY A 66 5.89 -7.44 -26.97
CA GLY A 66 6.11 -8.16 -28.20
C GLY A 66 5.19 -9.37 -28.44
N LEU A 67 4.13 -9.54 -27.64
CA LEU A 67 3.10 -10.55 -27.89
C LEU A 67 2.13 -10.07 -28.99
N LYS A 68 1.70 -10.99 -29.84
CA LYS A 68 0.57 -10.76 -30.73
C LYS A 68 -0.72 -10.80 -29.91
N VAL A 69 -1.54 -9.78 -30.06
CA VAL A 69 -2.78 -9.66 -29.29
C VAL A 69 -3.94 -9.36 -30.22
N PHE A 70 -5.06 -10.00 -29.95
CA PHE A 70 -6.32 -9.68 -30.59
C PHE A 70 -6.98 -8.50 -29.87
N VAL A 71 -7.33 -7.46 -30.64
CA VAL A 71 -8.07 -6.31 -30.14
C VAL A 71 -9.17 -6.00 -31.15
N ASP A 72 -10.41 -6.13 -30.74
CA ASP A 72 -11.57 -5.82 -31.57
C ASP A 72 -12.30 -4.57 -31.07
N ARG A 73 -13.40 -4.22 -31.76
CA ARG A 73 -14.23 -3.07 -31.41
C ARG A 73 -14.89 -3.21 -30.06
N GLU A 74 -15.22 -4.43 -29.61
CA GLU A 74 -15.82 -4.67 -28.30
C GLU A 74 -14.87 -4.26 -27.15
N TYR A 75 -13.58 -4.58 -27.31
CA TYR A 75 -12.57 -4.18 -26.34
C TYR A 75 -12.38 -2.66 -26.32
N ILE A 76 -12.26 -2.02 -27.49
CA ILE A 76 -12.07 -0.56 -27.60
C ILE A 76 -13.26 0.18 -26.98
N ASP A 77 -14.48 -0.15 -27.40
CA ASP A 77 -15.70 0.47 -26.88
C ASP A 77 -15.84 0.24 -25.36
N SER A 78 -15.42 -0.92 -24.85
CA SER A 78 -15.45 -1.19 -23.41
C SER A 78 -14.53 -0.26 -22.62
N ARG A 79 -13.35 0.07 -23.17
CA ARG A 79 -12.41 1.02 -22.54
C ARG A 79 -12.99 2.42 -22.46
N GLU A 80 -13.59 2.91 -23.55
CA GLU A 80 -14.26 4.19 -23.59
C GLU A 80 -15.42 4.27 -22.57
N LEU A 81 -16.22 3.20 -22.48
CA LEU A 81 -17.32 3.10 -21.52
C LEU A 81 -16.82 3.08 -20.05
N LEU A 82 -15.69 2.44 -19.76
CA LEU A 82 -15.08 2.45 -18.43
C LEU A 82 -14.58 3.85 -18.05
N GLU A 83 -14.01 4.60 -19.00
CA GLU A 83 -13.57 5.98 -18.79
C GLU A 83 -14.78 6.91 -18.56
N GLN A 84 -15.84 6.78 -19.36
CA GLN A 84 -17.10 7.49 -19.15
C GLN A 84 -17.73 7.19 -17.81
N ALA A 85 -17.71 5.92 -17.38
CA ALA A 85 -18.20 5.52 -16.06
C ALA A 85 -17.39 6.19 -14.94
N ALA A 86 -16.05 6.14 -15.03
CA ALA A 86 -15.19 6.77 -14.03
C ALA A 86 -15.44 8.29 -13.93
N SER A 87 -15.49 9.00 -15.07
CA SER A 87 -15.78 10.43 -15.11
C SER A 87 -17.16 10.78 -14.53
N SER A 88 -18.17 9.99 -14.84
CA SER A 88 -19.52 10.20 -14.30
C SER A 88 -19.60 10.01 -12.78
N LEU A 89 -18.88 8.98 -12.25
CA LEU A 89 -18.84 8.75 -10.80
C LEU A 89 -18.11 9.89 -10.07
N GLU A 90 -16.98 10.35 -10.61
CA GLU A 90 -16.23 11.47 -10.00
C GLU A 90 -17.04 12.78 -10.05
N ALA A 91 -17.72 13.07 -11.15
CA ALA A 91 -18.61 14.21 -11.24
C ALA A 91 -19.77 14.13 -10.22
N ALA A 92 -20.39 12.95 -10.06
CA ALA A 92 -21.43 12.74 -9.05
C ALA A 92 -20.90 13.00 -7.63
N LYS A 93 -19.73 12.50 -7.28
CA LYS A 93 -19.07 12.79 -6.01
C LYS A 93 -18.75 14.27 -5.83
N GLY A 94 -18.34 14.95 -6.88
CA GLY A 94 -18.12 16.40 -6.89
C GLY A 94 -19.38 17.14 -6.47
N PHE A 95 -20.52 16.89 -7.12
CA PHE A 95 -21.80 17.49 -6.75
C PHE A 95 -22.25 17.16 -5.31
N MET A 96 -21.97 15.97 -4.80
CA MET A 96 -22.27 15.64 -3.40
C MET A 96 -21.44 16.47 -2.42
N ALA A 97 -20.20 16.80 -2.77
CA ALA A 97 -19.26 17.51 -1.91
C ALA A 97 -19.36 19.05 -2.03
N THR A 98 -19.94 19.56 -3.11
CA THR A 98 -20.08 21.01 -3.36
C THR A 98 -21.00 21.63 -2.31
N ARG A 99 -20.56 22.73 -1.69
CA ARG A 99 -21.40 23.59 -0.85
C ARG A 99 -22.21 24.50 -1.74
N ASP A 100 -23.52 24.49 -1.57
CA ASP A 100 -24.41 25.29 -2.38
C ASP A 100 -25.02 26.46 -1.61
N GLU A 101 -25.32 27.51 -2.41
CA GLU A 101 -26.45 28.38 -2.14
C GLU A 101 -27.75 27.58 -2.36
N GLU A 102 -28.76 27.81 -1.55
CA GLU A 102 -30.08 27.08 -1.61
C GLU A 102 -30.67 27.03 -3.03
N ALA A 103 -30.38 28.04 -3.87
CA ALA A 103 -30.87 28.14 -5.23
C ALA A 103 -30.47 26.98 -6.16
N TYR A 104 -29.32 26.32 -5.94
CA TYR A 104 -28.79 25.27 -6.82
C TYR A 104 -28.97 23.84 -6.30
N LEU A 105 -29.55 23.68 -5.09
CA LEU A 105 -29.69 22.39 -4.44
C LEU A 105 -30.43 21.36 -5.33
N GLY A 106 -31.55 21.75 -5.93
CA GLY A 106 -32.35 20.86 -6.77
C GLY A 106 -31.61 20.42 -8.05
N GLU A 107 -30.78 21.28 -8.61
CA GLU A 107 -29.96 20.98 -9.79
C GLU A 107 -28.86 19.96 -9.43
N HIS A 108 -28.15 20.16 -8.34
CA HIS A 108 -27.10 19.25 -7.89
C HIS A 108 -27.65 17.85 -7.56
N VAL A 109 -28.77 17.76 -6.85
CA VAL A 109 -29.44 16.49 -6.59
C VAL A 109 -29.82 15.77 -7.89
N ARG A 110 -30.35 16.50 -8.88
CA ARG A 110 -30.68 15.94 -10.20
C ARG A 110 -29.43 15.43 -10.90
N ASN A 111 -28.33 16.21 -10.91
CA ASN A 111 -27.07 15.84 -11.54
C ASN A 111 -26.45 14.62 -10.88
N ILE A 112 -26.46 14.48 -9.55
CA ILE A 112 -26.00 13.29 -8.84
C ILE A 112 -26.75 12.06 -9.34
N GLY A 113 -28.10 12.10 -9.37
CA GLY A 113 -28.93 10.99 -9.82
C GLY A 113 -28.66 10.58 -11.27
N ILE A 114 -28.61 11.55 -12.18
CA ILE A 114 -28.36 11.31 -13.61
C ILE A 114 -26.96 10.72 -13.82
N LEU A 115 -25.93 11.34 -13.25
CA LEU A 115 -24.54 10.92 -13.41
C LEU A 115 -24.29 9.53 -12.82
N TYR A 116 -24.91 9.20 -11.69
CA TYR A 116 -24.78 7.88 -11.10
C TYR A 116 -25.48 6.79 -11.93
N LEU A 117 -26.65 7.07 -12.51
CA LEU A 117 -27.30 6.16 -13.46
C LEU A 117 -26.47 5.99 -14.74
N HIS A 118 -25.89 7.07 -15.24
CA HIS A 118 -24.98 7.01 -16.39
C HIS A 118 -23.74 6.14 -16.07
N TYR A 119 -23.12 6.34 -14.91
CA TYR A 119 -22.04 5.50 -14.41
C TYR A 119 -22.41 4.02 -14.43
N ARG A 120 -23.55 3.63 -13.85
CA ARG A 120 -23.99 2.23 -13.82
C ARG A 120 -24.21 1.67 -15.20
N ARG A 121 -24.92 2.38 -16.06
CA ARG A 121 -25.21 1.94 -17.44
C ARG A 121 -23.92 1.76 -18.25
N SER A 122 -23.01 2.71 -18.18
CA SER A 122 -21.70 2.62 -18.86
C SER A 122 -20.90 1.44 -18.34
N LEU A 123 -20.87 1.22 -17.01
CA LEU A 123 -20.19 0.09 -16.40
C LEU A 123 -20.78 -1.25 -16.84
N ASP A 124 -22.11 -1.40 -16.83
CA ASP A 124 -22.76 -2.65 -17.21
C ASP A 124 -22.57 -2.96 -18.71
N ARG A 125 -22.65 -1.96 -19.58
CA ARG A 125 -22.33 -2.11 -21.02
C ARG A 125 -20.87 -2.49 -21.23
N ALA A 126 -19.94 -1.85 -20.52
CA ALA A 126 -18.52 -2.20 -20.61
C ALA A 126 -18.26 -3.64 -20.21
N LYS A 127 -18.89 -4.13 -19.13
CA LYS A 127 -18.79 -5.53 -18.69
C LYS A 127 -19.29 -6.50 -19.74
N GLN A 128 -20.45 -6.23 -20.34
CA GLN A 128 -20.99 -7.08 -21.42
C GLN A 128 -20.03 -7.12 -22.61
N LYS A 129 -19.53 -5.97 -23.07
CA LYS A 129 -18.57 -5.92 -24.18
C LYS A 129 -17.26 -6.66 -23.87
N LEU A 130 -16.76 -6.56 -22.65
CA LEU A 130 -15.57 -7.32 -22.22
C LEU A 130 -15.80 -8.82 -22.20
N LEU A 131 -17.00 -9.29 -21.79
CA LEU A 131 -17.35 -10.72 -21.87
C LEU A 131 -17.47 -11.20 -23.31
N PHE A 132 -18.06 -10.42 -24.22
CA PHE A 132 -18.08 -10.73 -25.65
C PHE A 132 -16.69 -10.75 -26.27
N TYR A 133 -15.82 -9.81 -25.87
CA TYR A 133 -14.42 -9.82 -26.28
C TYR A 133 -13.71 -11.08 -25.80
N HIS A 134 -13.82 -11.42 -24.51
CA HIS A 134 -13.22 -12.63 -23.94
C HIS A 134 -13.66 -13.90 -24.67
N ALA A 135 -14.94 -14.03 -25.02
CA ALA A 135 -15.49 -15.18 -25.69
C ALA A 135 -14.96 -15.42 -27.14
N LYS A 136 -14.35 -14.40 -27.76
CA LYS A 136 -13.74 -14.46 -29.08
C LYS A 136 -12.26 -14.85 -29.08
N LEU A 137 -11.64 -14.82 -27.87
CA LEU A 137 -10.22 -15.08 -27.76
C LEU A 137 -9.90 -16.56 -27.87
N ASP A 138 -8.89 -16.90 -28.66
CA ASP A 138 -8.28 -18.23 -28.72
C ASP A 138 -6.75 -18.13 -28.90
N PRO A 139 -5.98 -19.20 -28.59
CA PRO A 139 -4.52 -19.18 -28.67
C PRO A 139 -3.93 -18.94 -30.07
N GLY A 140 -4.72 -19.10 -31.11
CA GLY A 140 -4.28 -18.87 -32.50
C GLY A 140 -4.26 -17.40 -32.89
N VAL A 141 -5.08 -16.57 -32.22
CA VAL A 141 -5.20 -15.13 -32.50
C VAL A 141 -4.61 -14.26 -31.40
N ASP A 142 -4.51 -14.78 -30.17
CA ASP A 142 -4.04 -14.03 -29.01
C ASP A 142 -3.00 -14.83 -28.21
N GLU A 143 -1.73 -14.39 -28.31
CA GLU A 143 -0.61 -15.07 -27.65
C GLU A 143 -0.65 -14.98 -26.12
N ARG A 144 -1.50 -14.12 -25.52
CA ARG A 144 -1.71 -14.11 -24.07
C ARG A 144 -2.28 -15.43 -23.55
N LEU A 145 -2.96 -16.18 -24.41
CA LEU A 145 -3.51 -17.52 -24.12
C LEU A 145 -2.52 -18.66 -24.42
N ASN A 146 -1.38 -18.35 -25.04
CA ASN A 146 -0.32 -19.35 -25.29
C ASN A 146 0.55 -19.50 -24.03
N GLU A 147 0.30 -20.57 -23.25
CA GLU A 147 1.01 -20.83 -21.99
C GLU A 147 2.52 -20.92 -22.16
N ALA A 148 3.02 -21.52 -23.26
CA ALA A 148 4.46 -21.65 -23.48
C ALA A 148 5.13 -20.30 -23.79
N ALA A 149 4.49 -19.45 -24.60
CA ALA A 149 4.98 -18.10 -24.91
C ALA A 149 4.95 -17.21 -23.64
N CYS A 150 3.81 -17.20 -22.95
CA CYS A 150 3.63 -16.45 -21.71
C CYS A 150 4.53 -16.97 -20.58
N GLY A 151 4.77 -18.27 -20.49
CA GLY A 151 5.68 -18.87 -19.53
C GLY A 151 7.12 -18.39 -19.69
N ARG A 152 7.64 -18.35 -20.93
CA ARG A 152 8.97 -17.78 -21.22
C ARG A 152 9.06 -16.29 -20.94
N LEU A 153 8.00 -15.55 -21.30
CA LEU A 153 7.94 -14.11 -20.99
C LEU A 153 7.90 -13.85 -19.49
N MET A 154 7.14 -14.64 -18.72
CA MET A 154 7.08 -14.55 -17.26
C MET A 154 8.44 -14.78 -16.61
N ASP A 155 9.18 -15.80 -17.02
CA ASP A 155 10.53 -16.09 -16.53
C ASP A 155 11.45 -14.88 -16.74
N LYS A 156 11.43 -14.33 -17.97
CA LYS A 156 12.22 -13.14 -18.31
C LYS A 156 11.82 -11.91 -17.48
N LEU A 157 10.51 -11.62 -17.38
CA LEU A 157 10.00 -10.46 -16.66
C LEU A 157 10.27 -10.55 -15.16
N LEU A 158 10.02 -11.71 -14.53
CA LEU A 158 10.30 -11.90 -13.11
C LEU A 158 11.79 -11.71 -12.80
N ALA A 159 12.67 -12.32 -13.60
CA ALA A 159 14.12 -12.18 -13.43
C ALA A 159 14.57 -10.72 -13.60
N GLU A 160 14.08 -10.02 -14.62
CA GLU A 160 14.39 -8.61 -14.86
C GLU A 160 13.88 -7.70 -13.74
N CYS A 161 12.64 -7.89 -13.30
CA CYS A 161 12.02 -7.10 -12.23
C CYS A 161 12.75 -7.30 -10.89
N LEU A 162 13.12 -8.55 -10.56
CA LEU A 162 13.89 -8.84 -9.36
C LEU A 162 15.29 -8.20 -9.44
N LYS A 163 15.97 -8.30 -10.59
CA LYS A 163 17.26 -7.64 -10.80
C LYS A 163 17.17 -6.11 -10.63
N ARG A 164 16.16 -5.46 -11.24
CA ARG A 164 15.94 -4.02 -11.11
C ARG A 164 15.58 -3.60 -9.67
N ALA A 165 15.02 -4.49 -8.90
CA ALA A 165 14.71 -4.30 -7.50
C ALA A 165 15.85 -4.73 -6.55
N ASP A 166 17.07 -4.94 -7.02
CA ASP A 166 18.21 -5.49 -6.26
C ASP A 166 17.83 -6.78 -5.51
N ASN A 167 17.11 -7.68 -6.16
CA ASN A 167 16.56 -8.93 -5.63
C ASN A 167 15.60 -8.79 -4.43
N ARG A 168 15.09 -7.60 -4.15
CA ARG A 168 14.04 -7.41 -3.13
C ARG A 168 12.71 -7.95 -3.66
N LEU A 169 12.21 -9.02 -3.03
CA LEU A 169 11.06 -9.77 -3.54
C LEU A 169 9.80 -8.91 -3.68
N ARG A 170 9.43 -8.13 -2.66
CA ARG A 170 8.23 -7.27 -2.72
C ARG A 170 8.31 -6.21 -3.80
N ASP A 171 9.45 -5.55 -3.91
CA ASP A 171 9.67 -4.50 -4.90
C ASP A 171 9.69 -5.10 -6.33
N GLY A 172 10.33 -6.27 -6.52
CA GLY A 172 10.34 -6.99 -7.79
C GLY A 172 8.95 -7.46 -8.24
N LEU A 173 8.15 -8.00 -7.31
CA LEU A 173 6.76 -8.39 -7.56
C LEU A 173 5.87 -7.18 -7.88
N GLY A 174 6.08 -6.06 -7.19
CA GLY A 174 5.36 -4.81 -7.47
C GLY A 174 5.66 -4.29 -8.86
N LEU A 175 6.92 -4.29 -9.28
CA LEU A 175 7.34 -3.90 -10.62
C LEU A 175 6.77 -4.85 -11.69
N PHE A 176 6.81 -6.16 -11.46
CA PHE A 176 6.20 -7.16 -12.35
C PHE A 176 4.71 -6.88 -12.56
N TYR A 177 3.96 -6.64 -11.48
CA TYR A 177 2.55 -6.29 -11.58
C TYR A 177 2.33 -5.00 -12.40
N ASN A 178 3.11 -3.95 -12.13
CA ASN A 178 3.00 -2.67 -12.84
C ASN A 178 3.20 -2.85 -14.35
N ILE A 179 4.20 -3.63 -14.76
CA ILE A 179 4.47 -3.92 -16.18
C ILE A 179 3.28 -4.66 -16.80
N CYS A 180 2.79 -5.73 -16.18
CA CYS A 180 1.69 -6.53 -16.71
C CYS A 180 0.38 -5.73 -16.83
N HIS A 181 0.17 -4.74 -15.98
CA HIS A 181 -1.06 -3.94 -15.96
C HIS A 181 -0.92 -2.57 -16.64
N GLY A 182 0.26 -2.28 -17.25
CA GLY A 182 0.50 -1.01 -17.94
C GLY A 182 0.45 0.21 -17.01
N LEU A 183 0.80 0.02 -15.73
CA LEU A 183 0.87 1.12 -14.78
C LEU A 183 2.18 1.88 -14.95
N ALA A 184 2.16 3.18 -14.65
CA ALA A 184 3.35 4.01 -14.69
C ALA A 184 4.48 3.40 -13.83
N GLN A 185 5.68 3.33 -14.38
CA GLN A 185 6.85 2.75 -13.73
C GLN A 185 7.57 3.75 -12.82
N ASP A 186 7.01 4.97 -12.69
CA ASP A 186 7.64 6.06 -11.97
C ASP A 186 7.65 5.82 -10.46
N HIS A 187 8.84 5.75 -9.93
CA HIS A 187 9.27 6.01 -8.56
C HIS A 187 8.99 4.99 -7.44
N ALA A 188 7.93 4.21 -7.47
CA ALA A 188 7.69 3.24 -6.40
C ALA A 188 7.27 1.88 -6.98
N PHE A 189 8.13 0.88 -6.81
CA PHE A 189 7.80 -0.49 -7.22
C PHE A 189 6.55 -1.01 -6.49
N LEU A 190 6.43 -0.73 -5.19
CA LEU A 190 5.23 -1.03 -4.41
C LEU A 190 4.34 0.21 -4.30
N ASN A 191 3.04 0.06 -4.63
CA ASN A 191 2.03 1.11 -4.55
C ASN A 191 0.68 0.55 -4.06
N SER A 192 -0.32 1.41 -3.88
CA SER A 192 -1.64 1.00 -3.37
C SER A 192 -2.43 0.10 -4.33
N GLU A 193 -2.09 0.06 -5.62
CA GLU A 193 -2.78 -0.75 -6.62
C GLU A 193 -2.23 -2.18 -6.68
N ASN A 194 -0.92 -2.35 -6.45
CA ASN A 194 -0.25 -3.64 -6.55
C ASN A 194 -0.02 -4.35 -5.20
N VAL A 195 -0.15 -3.64 -4.08
CA VAL A 195 0.20 -4.16 -2.75
C VAL A 195 -0.57 -5.42 -2.36
N ASP A 196 -1.84 -5.53 -2.74
CA ASP A 196 -2.63 -6.74 -2.47
C ASP A 196 -2.13 -7.96 -3.26
N PHE A 197 -1.71 -7.74 -4.52
CA PHE A 197 -1.04 -8.77 -5.30
C PHE A 197 0.25 -9.22 -4.62
N VAL A 198 1.07 -8.25 -4.24
CA VAL A 198 2.36 -8.51 -3.60
C VAL A 198 2.19 -9.24 -2.27
N ASN A 199 1.25 -8.81 -1.42
CA ASN A 199 0.96 -9.48 -0.15
C ASN A 199 0.58 -10.96 -0.33
N GLN A 200 -0.33 -11.25 -1.28
CA GLN A 200 -0.80 -12.61 -1.54
C GLN A 200 0.33 -13.52 -2.03
N VAL A 201 1.12 -13.06 -3.01
CA VAL A 201 2.23 -13.85 -3.57
C VAL A 201 3.35 -14.00 -2.52
N PHE A 202 3.73 -12.93 -1.87
CA PHE A 202 4.79 -12.92 -0.85
C PHE A 202 4.45 -13.85 0.33
N HIS A 203 3.25 -13.70 0.90
CA HIS A 203 2.82 -14.52 2.03
C HIS A 203 2.84 -16.01 1.67
N ARG A 204 2.30 -16.35 0.52
CA ARG A 204 2.24 -17.71 0.04
C ARG A 204 3.65 -18.28 -0.22
N PHE A 205 4.50 -17.50 -0.89
CA PHE A 205 5.89 -17.90 -1.15
C PHE A 205 6.66 -18.19 0.13
N VAL A 206 6.59 -17.30 1.12
CA VAL A 206 7.28 -17.49 2.43
C VAL A 206 6.71 -18.68 3.21
N THR A 207 5.41 -18.97 3.06
CA THR A 207 4.74 -20.07 3.76
C THR A 207 5.01 -21.44 3.10
N GLU A 208 5.02 -21.49 1.77
CA GLU A 208 5.20 -22.74 1.00
C GLU A 208 6.66 -23.08 0.75
N TYR A 209 7.59 -22.14 0.99
CA TYR A 209 9.01 -22.39 0.85
C TYR A 209 9.56 -23.13 2.08
N PRO A 210 9.83 -24.43 2.00
CA PRO A 210 10.18 -25.25 3.17
C PRO A 210 11.69 -25.24 3.49
N GLY A 211 12.50 -24.40 2.82
CA GLY A 211 13.95 -24.51 2.86
C GLY A 211 14.56 -23.88 4.10
N GLU A 212 15.41 -24.63 4.81
CA GLU A 212 16.39 -24.12 5.79
C GLU A 212 17.53 -23.35 5.09
N GLY A 213 17.55 -23.29 3.74
CA GLY A 213 18.54 -22.55 2.95
C GLY A 213 18.24 -21.06 2.83
N ALA A 214 19.28 -20.26 2.61
CA ALA A 214 19.16 -18.85 2.36
C ALA A 214 18.19 -18.59 1.21
N ILE A 215 17.09 -17.87 1.45
CA ILE A 215 16.19 -17.39 0.41
C ILE A 215 17.01 -16.44 -0.47
N PRO A 216 17.11 -16.65 -1.80
CA PRO A 216 17.94 -15.83 -2.68
C PRO A 216 17.36 -14.43 -2.88
N PHE A 217 16.14 -14.22 -2.44
CA PHE A 217 15.48 -12.92 -2.47
C PHE A 217 15.70 -12.21 -1.14
N LEU A 218 16.08 -10.95 -1.21
CA LEU A 218 16.13 -10.11 -0.04
C LEU A 218 14.68 -9.91 0.43
N LEU A 219 14.32 -10.61 1.49
CA LEU A 219 13.22 -10.18 2.33
C LEU A 219 13.64 -8.84 2.88
N ASP A 220 12.73 -7.85 2.91
CA ASP A 220 13.04 -6.54 3.47
C ASP A 220 13.50 -6.68 4.94
N ARG A 221 14.76 -7.01 5.11
CA ARG A 221 15.45 -7.10 6.40
C ARG A 221 16.50 -6.02 6.48
N GLN A 222 16.85 -5.63 7.68
CA GLN A 222 18.00 -4.73 7.85
C GLN A 222 19.28 -5.43 7.37
N GLU A 223 20.19 -4.66 6.76
CA GLU A 223 21.51 -5.17 6.42
C GLU A 223 22.28 -5.51 7.70
N ASP A 224 23.23 -6.45 7.64
CA ASP A 224 24.14 -6.68 8.76
C ASP A 224 24.99 -5.43 8.96
N TYR A 225 24.82 -4.76 10.09
CA TYR A 225 25.47 -3.50 10.41
C TYR A 225 26.55 -3.62 11.46
N ARG A 226 26.76 -4.81 12.04
CA ARG A 226 27.67 -5.03 13.16
C ARG A 226 29.11 -4.59 12.84
N ASP A 227 29.55 -4.80 11.60
CA ASP A 227 30.85 -4.35 11.12
C ASP A 227 30.92 -2.82 10.86
N ARG A 228 29.80 -2.10 11.01
CA ARG A 228 29.64 -0.68 10.71
C ARG A 228 29.27 0.15 11.96
N GLU A 229 29.25 -0.46 13.14
CA GLU A 229 28.72 0.15 14.37
C GLU A 229 29.43 1.47 14.75
N ALA A 230 30.69 1.68 14.35
CA ALA A 230 31.45 2.88 14.64
C ALA A 230 31.23 4.06 13.68
N ASP A 231 30.79 3.81 12.44
CA ASP A 231 30.89 4.78 11.34
C ASP A 231 29.57 5.49 11.02
N TRP A 232 28.43 5.01 11.52
CA TRP A 232 27.13 5.59 11.20
C TRP A 232 26.99 7.06 11.62
N LYS A 233 27.72 7.48 12.67
CA LYS A 233 27.70 8.85 13.21
C LYS A 233 28.27 9.86 12.21
N GLU A 234 29.28 9.46 11.43
CA GLU A 234 29.90 10.33 10.43
C GLU A 234 28.94 10.65 9.29
N VAL A 235 28.11 9.67 8.91
CA VAL A 235 27.13 9.82 7.80
C VAL A 235 26.10 10.89 8.06
N ILE A 236 25.79 11.18 9.34
CA ILE A 236 24.71 12.06 9.74
C ILE A 236 25.17 13.28 10.54
N ARG A 237 26.49 13.47 10.72
CA ARG A 237 27.08 14.51 11.58
C ARG A 237 26.55 15.93 11.29
N GLY A 238 26.15 16.23 10.05
CA GLY A 238 25.57 17.52 9.66
C GLY A 238 24.02 17.58 9.67
N ASP A 239 23.37 16.43 9.65
CA ASP A 239 21.91 16.33 9.40
C ASP A 239 21.09 16.11 10.68
N PHE A 240 21.72 15.58 11.75
CA PHE A 240 21.01 15.19 12.97
C PHE A 240 21.70 15.68 14.25
N PRO A 241 21.10 16.61 14.99
CA PRO A 241 21.75 17.24 16.16
C PRO A 241 21.75 16.37 17.42
N PHE A 242 21.01 15.26 17.45
CA PHE A 242 20.81 14.42 18.66
C PHE A 242 21.61 13.11 18.61
N VAL A 243 22.78 13.09 17.97
CA VAL A 243 23.60 11.86 17.75
C VAL A 243 23.95 11.17 19.08
N SER A 244 24.42 11.93 20.08
CA SER A 244 24.82 11.37 21.37
C SER A 244 23.64 10.77 22.15
N GLN A 245 22.49 11.42 22.09
CA GLN A 245 21.27 10.93 22.73
C GLN A 245 20.76 9.64 22.05
N LEU A 246 20.87 9.56 20.73
CA LEU A 246 20.50 8.35 19.98
C LEU A 246 21.42 7.19 20.32
N GLU A 247 22.73 7.43 20.39
CA GLU A 247 23.71 6.42 20.81
C GLU A 247 23.43 5.87 22.20
N GLU A 248 23.16 6.76 23.14
CA GLU A 248 22.80 6.36 24.51
C GLU A 248 21.50 5.56 24.54
N THR A 249 20.49 5.99 23.77
CA THR A 249 19.20 5.30 23.65
C THR A 249 19.37 3.89 23.10
N ILE A 250 20.13 3.73 22.03
CA ILE A 250 20.40 2.41 21.43
C ILE A 250 21.13 1.52 22.43
N ARG A 251 22.17 2.04 23.10
CA ARG A 251 22.91 1.30 24.13
C ARG A 251 22.01 0.85 25.28
N LYS A 252 21.09 1.71 25.74
CA LYS A 252 20.15 1.43 26.84
C LYS A 252 19.15 0.35 26.47
N LEU A 253 18.68 0.32 25.23
CA LEU A 253 17.65 -0.60 24.76
C LEU A 253 18.21 -1.85 24.09
N LYS A 254 19.54 -1.93 23.90
CA LYS A 254 20.19 -3.10 23.28
C LYS A 254 19.99 -4.32 24.18
N SER A 255 19.32 -5.33 23.63
CA SER A 255 19.17 -6.65 24.24
C SER A 255 19.60 -7.72 23.25
N PRO A 256 20.07 -8.88 23.69
CA PRO A 256 20.43 -9.97 22.78
C PRO A 256 19.26 -10.31 21.86
N GLY A 257 19.43 -10.15 20.55
CA GLY A 257 18.42 -10.43 19.55
C GLY A 257 17.49 -9.26 19.19
N ASP A 258 17.56 -8.13 19.88
CA ASP A 258 16.79 -6.90 19.60
C ASP A 258 17.68 -5.82 18.96
N ASP A 259 18.61 -6.23 18.11
CA ASP A 259 19.52 -5.30 17.41
C ASP A 259 18.81 -4.54 16.29
N ILE A 260 19.03 -3.22 16.24
CA ILE A 260 18.55 -2.36 15.17
C ILE A 260 19.70 -1.56 14.57
N ASP A 261 19.73 -1.48 13.23
CA ASP A 261 20.65 -0.58 12.54
C ASP A 261 20.29 0.89 12.86
N PRO A 262 21.19 1.69 13.46
CA PRO A 262 20.94 3.10 13.77
C PRO A 262 20.48 3.90 12.56
N LEU A 263 20.99 3.61 11.36
CA LEU A 263 20.61 4.31 10.12
C LEU A 263 19.16 4.04 9.72
N LEU A 264 18.61 2.87 10.06
CA LEU A 264 17.21 2.56 9.82
C LEU A 264 16.30 3.40 10.73
N PHE A 265 16.62 3.50 12.01
CA PHE A 265 15.84 4.31 12.93
C PHE A 265 15.95 5.81 12.62
N LEU A 266 17.11 6.26 12.15
CA LEU A 266 17.29 7.62 11.63
C LEU A 266 16.42 7.86 10.38
N ALA A 267 16.37 6.91 9.45
CA ALA A 267 15.51 7.01 8.28
C ALA A 267 14.02 7.11 8.67
N LEU A 268 13.61 6.37 9.71
CA LEU A 268 12.27 6.47 10.27
C LEU A 268 12.02 7.87 10.84
N MET A 269 12.88 8.39 11.72
CA MET A 269 12.72 9.73 12.30
C MET A 269 12.75 10.83 11.23
N ARG A 270 13.61 10.72 10.21
CA ARG A 270 13.61 11.64 9.07
C ARG A 270 12.27 11.63 8.33
N LYS A 271 11.66 10.46 8.15
CA LYS A 271 10.36 10.35 7.49
C LYS A 271 9.24 10.89 8.37
N GLU A 272 9.29 10.70 9.68
CA GLU A 272 8.25 11.13 10.62
C GLU A 272 8.23 12.64 10.84
N SER A 273 9.36 13.23 11.16
CA SER A 273 9.45 14.63 11.59
C SER A 273 10.46 15.47 10.84
N ASN A 274 11.22 14.89 9.92
CA ASN A 274 12.43 15.51 9.37
C ASN A 274 13.38 16.02 10.48
N PHE A 275 13.45 15.25 11.58
CA PHE A 275 14.25 15.55 12.77
C PHE A 275 13.81 16.76 13.60
N ASP A 276 12.59 17.25 13.40
CA ASP A 276 12.01 18.32 14.22
C ASP A 276 11.38 17.73 15.50
N PRO A 277 11.96 18.01 16.70
CA PRO A 277 11.40 17.54 17.97
C PRO A 277 10.08 18.22 18.34
N GLN A 278 9.73 19.33 17.69
CA GLN A 278 8.48 20.06 17.91
C GLN A 278 7.43 19.76 16.84
N ALA A 279 7.69 18.80 15.93
CA ALA A 279 6.73 18.43 14.90
C ALA A 279 5.44 17.88 15.51
N VAL A 280 4.30 18.40 15.06
CA VAL A 280 2.97 17.90 15.43
C VAL A 280 2.13 17.71 14.18
N SER A 281 1.67 16.48 13.93
CA SER A 281 0.84 16.14 12.77
C SER A 281 -0.56 16.74 12.83
N SER A 282 -1.28 16.70 11.70
CA SER A 282 -2.67 17.14 11.62
C SER A 282 -3.62 16.32 12.52
N THR A 283 -3.23 15.13 12.95
CA THR A 283 -4.02 14.22 13.78
C THR A 283 -3.47 14.06 15.20
N GLY A 284 -2.41 14.82 15.55
CA GLY A 284 -1.89 14.89 16.92
C GLY A 284 -0.77 13.92 17.28
N ALA A 285 -0.15 13.25 16.28
CA ALA A 285 1.14 12.62 16.48
C ALA A 285 2.20 13.69 16.75
N ALA A 286 3.17 13.44 17.64
CA ALA A 286 4.10 14.49 18.08
C ALA A 286 5.54 14.01 18.26
N GLY A 287 6.48 14.95 18.09
CA GLY A 287 7.92 14.81 18.34
C GLY A 287 8.67 14.07 17.24
N LEU A 288 9.95 13.76 17.51
CA LEU A 288 10.87 13.15 16.53
C LEU A 288 10.32 11.88 15.88
N THR A 289 9.59 11.07 16.62
CA THR A 289 9.09 9.76 16.20
C THR A 289 7.57 9.72 15.96
N GLN A 290 6.92 10.89 16.03
CA GLN A 290 5.50 11.07 15.72
C GLN A 290 4.58 10.05 16.41
N LEU A 291 4.78 9.83 17.72
CA LEU A 291 3.90 8.92 18.47
C LEU A 291 2.53 9.58 18.70
N MET A 292 1.46 8.80 18.47
CA MET A 292 0.12 9.19 18.87
C MET A 292 0.00 9.19 20.40
N PRO A 293 -0.82 10.06 21.02
CA PRO A 293 -0.95 10.15 22.46
C PRO A 293 -1.24 8.81 23.14
N ARG A 294 -2.19 8.04 22.61
CA ARG A 294 -2.56 6.74 23.17
C ARG A 294 -1.41 5.72 23.07
N THR A 295 -0.71 5.68 21.94
CA THR A 295 0.46 4.81 21.76
C THR A 295 1.57 5.17 22.74
N ALA A 296 1.81 6.47 22.99
CA ALA A 296 2.80 6.93 23.95
C ALA A 296 2.47 6.49 25.39
N LEU A 297 1.19 6.60 25.79
CA LEU A 297 0.71 6.10 27.10
C LEU A 297 0.86 4.57 27.22
N ASP A 298 0.48 3.82 26.18
CA ASP A 298 0.58 2.35 26.14
C ASP A 298 2.04 1.87 26.23
N LEU A 299 2.98 2.68 25.79
CA LEU A 299 4.43 2.42 25.90
C LEU A 299 4.99 2.79 27.28
N GLY A 300 4.24 3.54 28.10
CA GLY A 300 4.61 3.93 29.44
C GLY A 300 5.15 5.36 29.60
N MET A 301 4.97 6.23 28.60
CA MET A 301 5.19 7.67 28.77
C MET A 301 4.19 8.21 29.80
N LYS A 302 4.62 9.15 30.63
CA LYS A 302 3.80 9.62 31.78
C LYS A 302 3.08 10.92 31.51
N ASN A 303 3.79 11.90 30.97
CA ASN A 303 3.26 13.25 30.76
C ASN A 303 2.78 13.38 29.31
N ILE A 304 1.57 12.91 29.02
CA ILE A 304 0.96 13.02 27.70
C ILE A 304 -0.27 13.93 27.81
N TRP A 305 -0.21 15.02 27.09
CA TRP A 305 -1.33 15.95 27.06
C TRP A 305 -2.42 15.47 26.12
N MET A 306 -3.57 15.13 26.69
CA MET A 306 -4.71 14.58 25.96
C MET A 306 -6.03 15.19 26.49
N PRO A 307 -6.33 16.44 26.13
CA PRO A 307 -7.52 17.13 26.57
C PRO A 307 -8.80 16.58 25.94
N ALA A 308 -9.96 16.93 26.52
CA ALA A 308 -11.25 16.44 26.07
C ALA A 308 -11.53 16.72 24.58
N HIS A 309 -11.13 17.87 24.06
CA HIS A 309 -11.32 18.21 22.65
C HIS A 309 -10.44 17.37 21.68
N PHE A 310 -9.28 16.85 22.14
CA PHE A 310 -8.52 15.87 21.36
C PHE A 310 -9.27 14.52 21.29
N ILE A 311 -9.84 14.08 22.41
CA ILE A 311 -10.64 12.84 22.46
C ILE A 311 -11.87 12.97 21.56
N GLU A 312 -12.54 14.12 21.60
CA GLU A 312 -13.66 14.44 20.71
C GLU A 312 -13.24 14.39 19.23
N ALA A 313 -12.13 15.05 18.87
CA ALA A 313 -11.60 15.02 17.49
C ALA A 313 -11.32 13.59 16.99
N SER A 314 -10.77 12.74 17.86
CA SER A 314 -10.52 11.32 17.54
C SER A 314 -11.81 10.56 17.27
N SER A 315 -12.85 10.78 18.07
CA SER A 315 -14.16 10.13 17.87
C SER A 315 -14.85 10.60 16.59
N LEU A 316 -14.71 11.89 16.25
CA LEU A 316 -15.23 12.46 15.00
C LEU A 316 -14.56 11.86 13.75
N SER A 317 -13.34 11.38 13.83
CA SER A 317 -12.66 10.73 12.69
C SER A 317 -13.38 9.44 12.24
N ASP A 318 -13.83 8.63 13.20
CA ASP A 318 -14.59 7.42 12.89
C ASP A 318 -16.01 7.74 12.43
N LEU A 319 -16.65 8.75 13.02
CA LEU A 319 -17.98 9.19 12.62
C LEU A 319 -17.98 9.74 11.18
N GLU A 320 -17.03 10.62 10.84
CA GLU A 320 -16.87 11.15 9.48
C GLU A 320 -16.72 10.01 8.46
N ARG A 321 -15.82 9.06 8.74
CA ARG A 321 -15.58 7.93 7.86
C ARG A 321 -16.83 7.09 7.64
N ARG A 322 -17.60 6.79 8.70
CA ARG A 322 -18.85 6.02 8.62
C ARG A 322 -19.91 6.77 7.84
N THR A 323 -20.10 8.06 8.12
CA THR A 323 -21.10 8.89 7.43
C THR A 323 -20.77 9.03 5.95
N ARG A 324 -19.49 9.21 5.59
CA ARG A 324 -19.03 9.23 4.19
C ARG A 324 -19.26 7.88 3.49
N ALA A 325 -19.00 6.77 4.18
CA ALA A 325 -19.28 5.44 3.64
C ALA A 325 -20.78 5.22 3.43
N GLN A 326 -21.65 5.69 4.33
CA GLN A 326 -23.11 5.64 4.19
C GLN A 326 -23.57 6.48 2.99
N ALA A 327 -23.02 7.68 2.78
CA ALA A 327 -23.31 8.49 1.61
C ALA A 327 -22.99 7.75 0.29
N MET A 328 -21.85 7.11 0.22
CA MET A 328 -21.46 6.31 -0.95
C MET A 328 -22.33 5.06 -1.12
N ALA A 329 -22.68 4.38 -0.03
CA ALA A 329 -23.56 3.22 -0.06
C ALA A 329 -25.00 3.58 -0.51
N ALA A 330 -25.48 4.77 -0.16
CA ALA A 330 -26.79 5.25 -0.62
C ALA A 330 -26.85 5.31 -2.15
N LEU A 331 -25.79 5.77 -2.83
CA LEU A 331 -25.74 5.83 -4.30
C LEU A 331 -26.03 4.47 -4.96
N HIS A 332 -25.63 3.35 -4.35
CA HIS A 332 -25.86 2.02 -4.92
C HIS A 332 -27.34 1.64 -5.02
N ARG A 333 -28.23 2.32 -4.28
CA ARG A 333 -29.68 2.10 -4.29
C ARG A 333 -30.40 2.92 -5.39
N ILE A 334 -29.70 3.85 -6.07
CA ILE A 334 -30.29 4.71 -7.10
C ILE A 334 -30.80 3.86 -8.28
N ASN A 335 -32.04 4.12 -8.67
CA ASN A 335 -32.69 3.64 -9.89
C ASN A 335 -33.49 4.77 -10.55
N GLU A 336 -34.17 4.51 -11.66
CA GLU A 336 -34.93 5.54 -12.38
C GLU A 336 -36.07 6.16 -11.56
N GLU A 337 -36.70 5.39 -10.69
CA GLU A 337 -37.86 5.79 -9.92
C GLU A 337 -37.49 6.64 -8.69
N ASN A 338 -36.38 6.26 -8.00
CA ASN A 338 -35.98 6.85 -6.74
C ASN A 338 -34.80 7.83 -6.84
N LYS A 339 -34.27 8.11 -8.03
CA LYS A 339 -33.01 8.81 -8.25
C LYS A 339 -32.91 10.16 -7.52
N LEU A 340 -33.96 10.96 -7.47
CA LEU A 340 -33.92 12.25 -6.80
C LEU A 340 -33.92 12.11 -5.28
N GLN A 341 -34.75 11.23 -4.74
CA GLN A 341 -34.82 10.99 -3.30
C GLN A 341 -33.50 10.46 -2.74
N VAL A 342 -32.97 9.43 -3.38
CA VAL A 342 -31.72 8.77 -2.90
C VAL A 342 -30.50 9.65 -3.16
N ALA A 343 -30.48 10.43 -4.25
CA ALA A 343 -29.42 11.40 -4.49
C ALA A 343 -29.41 12.52 -3.43
N SER A 344 -30.59 12.99 -3.00
CA SER A 344 -30.70 13.94 -1.87
C SER A 344 -30.15 13.33 -0.59
N GLU A 345 -30.58 12.11 -0.22
CA GLU A 345 -30.08 11.40 0.96
C GLU A 345 -28.55 11.25 0.93
N ALA A 346 -28.00 10.81 -0.21
CA ALA A 346 -26.54 10.62 -0.36
C ALA A 346 -25.79 11.95 -0.19
N ARG A 347 -26.34 13.03 -0.75
CA ARG A 347 -25.77 14.37 -0.61
C ARG A 347 -25.83 14.87 0.83
N ASP A 348 -26.95 14.74 1.50
CA ASP A 348 -27.14 15.18 2.88
C ASP A 348 -26.14 14.48 3.81
N LEU A 349 -25.98 13.16 3.66
CA LEU A 349 -24.97 12.39 4.37
C LEU A 349 -23.54 12.87 4.06
N MET A 350 -23.22 13.21 2.80
CA MET A 350 -21.91 13.73 2.43
C MET A 350 -21.67 15.10 3.04
N GLN A 351 -22.66 15.99 3.01
CA GLN A 351 -22.56 17.32 3.64
C GLN A 351 -22.38 17.21 5.16
N GLU A 352 -23.08 16.28 5.80
CA GLU A 352 -22.87 15.99 7.22
C GLU A 352 -21.45 15.47 7.51
N ALA A 353 -20.94 14.54 6.69
CA ALA A 353 -19.56 14.07 6.81
C ALA A 353 -18.55 15.23 6.67
N LEU A 354 -18.80 16.17 5.76
CA LEU A 354 -17.96 17.35 5.59
C LEU A 354 -18.00 18.30 6.80
N ARG A 355 -19.18 18.52 7.42
CA ARG A 355 -19.31 19.32 8.65
C ARG A 355 -18.56 18.67 9.81
N ILE A 356 -18.69 17.34 9.96
CA ILE A 356 -17.94 16.56 10.97
C ILE A 356 -16.45 16.72 10.73
N GLY A 357 -15.98 16.59 9.47
CA GLY A 357 -14.58 16.77 9.11
C GLY A 357 -14.04 18.15 9.50
N GLN A 358 -14.79 19.22 9.22
CA GLN A 358 -14.38 20.59 9.58
C GLN A 358 -14.33 20.80 11.09
N LYS A 359 -15.29 20.26 11.85
CA LYS A 359 -15.27 20.32 13.32
C LYS A 359 -14.03 19.60 13.84
N LYS A 360 -13.77 18.40 13.34
CA LYS A 360 -12.57 17.61 13.68
C LYS A 360 -11.27 18.38 13.42
N GLU A 361 -11.14 18.98 12.23
CA GLU A 361 -9.94 19.76 11.86
C GLU A 361 -9.72 20.96 12.78
N ARG A 362 -10.78 21.67 13.16
CA ARG A 362 -10.68 22.79 14.13
C ARG A 362 -10.20 22.32 15.50
N LEU A 363 -10.73 21.20 16.00
CA LEU A 363 -10.33 20.65 17.29
C LEU A 363 -8.88 20.16 17.27
N TYR A 364 -8.42 19.52 16.20
CA TYR A 364 -7.02 19.15 16.07
C TYR A 364 -6.10 20.37 15.89
N ALA A 365 -6.54 21.41 15.19
CA ALA A 365 -5.77 22.66 15.08
C ALA A 365 -5.61 23.36 16.45
N GLN A 366 -6.67 23.39 17.24
CA GLN A 366 -6.64 23.87 18.63
C GLN A 366 -5.66 23.02 19.46
N TYR A 367 -5.79 21.70 19.40
CA TYR A 367 -4.89 20.78 20.10
C TYR A 367 -3.42 21.04 19.78
N ARG A 368 -3.05 21.14 18.50
CA ARG A 368 -1.67 21.41 18.08
C ARG A 368 -1.13 22.72 18.67
N LYS A 369 -1.94 23.79 18.58
CA LYS A 369 -1.56 25.10 19.13
C LYS A 369 -1.28 25.03 20.63
N GLU A 370 -2.18 24.42 21.39
CA GLU A 370 -2.07 24.30 22.84
C GLU A 370 -0.95 23.36 23.27
N LEU A 371 -0.76 22.24 22.55
CA LEU A 371 0.33 21.30 22.80
C LEU A 371 1.69 21.97 22.72
N LEU A 372 1.93 22.78 21.69
CA LEU A 372 3.20 23.50 21.50
C LEU A 372 3.40 24.64 22.55
N GLN A 373 2.33 25.14 23.12
CA GLN A 373 2.40 26.14 24.19
C GLN A 373 2.64 25.51 25.57
N SER A 374 2.15 24.29 25.81
CA SER A 374 2.19 23.66 27.14
C SER A 374 3.56 23.14 27.56
N SER A 375 4.47 22.86 26.64
CA SER A 375 5.85 22.35 26.81
C SER A 375 6.04 21.16 27.76
N THR A 376 4.97 20.51 28.24
CA THR A 376 5.01 19.44 29.24
C THR A 376 4.82 18.01 28.66
N ASP A 377 4.58 17.87 27.37
CA ASP A 377 4.35 16.58 26.75
C ASP A 377 5.66 15.84 26.46
N ASP A 378 5.81 14.64 27.01
CA ASP A 378 7.01 13.83 26.89
C ASP A 378 7.39 13.51 25.44
N ARG A 379 6.44 13.51 24.51
CA ARG A 379 6.68 13.27 23.08
C ARG A 379 7.48 14.39 22.40
N LEU A 380 7.43 15.61 22.94
CA LEU A 380 8.21 16.77 22.48
C LEU A 380 9.63 16.80 23.08
N ASN A 381 9.93 15.95 24.05
CA ASN A 381 11.28 15.76 24.56
C ASN A 381 12.05 14.83 23.63
N ALA A 382 13.11 15.31 23.00
CA ALA A 382 13.87 14.57 22.00
C ALA A 382 14.36 13.19 22.51
N SER A 383 14.91 13.13 23.73
CA SER A 383 15.43 11.89 24.32
C SER A 383 14.32 10.89 24.62
N LEU A 384 13.22 11.32 25.20
CA LEU A 384 12.07 10.45 25.48
C LEU A 384 11.39 10.00 24.18
N ALA A 385 11.22 10.90 23.21
CA ALA A 385 10.66 10.55 21.89
C ALA A 385 11.50 9.48 21.19
N MET A 386 12.82 9.58 21.23
CA MET A 386 13.72 8.55 20.67
C MET A 386 13.62 7.23 21.45
N GLU A 387 13.66 7.28 22.79
CA GLU A 387 13.59 6.06 23.61
C GLU A 387 12.30 5.28 23.36
N TYR A 388 11.16 5.95 23.47
CA TYR A 388 9.87 5.26 23.30
C TYR A 388 9.54 4.93 21.84
N GLY A 389 9.96 5.78 20.89
CA GLY A 389 9.83 5.49 19.48
C GLY A 389 10.64 4.27 19.05
N LEU A 390 11.89 4.16 19.54
CA LEU A 390 12.74 3.01 19.30
C LEU A 390 12.16 1.74 19.94
N LYS A 391 11.71 1.84 21.21
CA LYS A 391 11.06 0.74 21.92
C LYS A 391 9.82 0.25 21.17
N TYR A 392 9.02 1.16 20.62
CA TYR A 392 7.86 0.79 19.79
C TYR A 392 8.27 0.08 18.51
N PHE A 393 9.24 0.63 17.79
CA PHE A 393 9.70 0.06 16.54
C PHE A 393 10.34 -1.33 16.73
N LEU A 394 11.18 -1.51 17.78
CA LEU A 394 11.74 -2.83 18.14
C LEU A 394 10.64 -3.87 18.43
N ARG A 395 9.57 -3.48 19.14
CA ARG A 395 8.42 -4.34 19.37
C ARG A 395 7.77 -4.76 18.04
N LEU A 396 7.55 -3.83 17.13
CA LEU A 396 6.97 -4.12 15.81
C LEU A 396 7.89 -5.00 14.96
N MET A 397 9.21 -4.78 15.02
CA MET A 397 10.19 -5.64 14.35
C MET A 397 10.11 -7.09 14.87
N LYS A 398 10.00 -7.26 16.18
CA LYS A 398 9.85 -8.57 16.80
C LYS A 398 8.52 -9.25 16.43
N ASP A 399 7.40 -8.51 16.51
CA ASP A 399 6.07 -9.00 16.13
C ASP A 399 6.00 -9.46 14.68
N HIS A 400 6.78 -8.83 13.80
CA HIS A 400 6.88 -9.15 12.37
C HIS A 400 8.15 -9.94 11.99
N LYS A 401 8.82 -10.58 12.96
CA LYS A 401 9.98 -11.48 12.73
C LYS A 401 11.10 -10.83 11.90
N GLY A 402 11.35 -9.54 12.11
CA GLY A 402 12.38 -8.77 11.42
C GLY A 402 12.00 -8.28 10.01
N ASP A 403 10.74 -8.41 9.60
CA ASP A 403 10.25 -7.88 8.32
C ASP A 403 10.08 -6.36 8.39
N LEU A 404 11.02 -5.61 7.80
CA LEU A 404 11.02 -4.15 7.80
C LEU A 404 9.77 -3.54 7.18
N SER A 405 9.30 -4.11 6.08
CA SER A 405 8.14 -3.58 5.38
C SER A 405 6.87 -3.68 6.21
N LEU A 406 6.69 -4.80 6.91
CA LEU A 406 5.55 -4.97 7.81
C LEU A 406 5.69 -4.13 9.08
N ALA A 407 6.89 -4.03 9.65
CA ALA A 407 7.13 -3.22 10.84
C ALA A 407 6.90 -1.72 10.55
N LEU A 408 7.41 -1.20 9.43
CA LEU A 408 7.18 0.18 8.99
C LEU A 408 5.71 0.46 8.68
N ALA A 409 5.04 -0.48 8.00
CA ALA A 409 3.61 -0.35 7.73
C ALA A 409 2.78 -0.37 9.03
N ALA A 410 3.15 -1.23 10.00
CA ALA A 410 2.53 -1.29 11.32
C ALA A 410 2.77 -0.03 12.14
N TYR A 411 3.96 0.58 12.02
CA TYR A 411 4.28 1.83 12.69
C TYR A 411 3.34 2.96 12.25
N ASN A 412 3.12 3.08 10.94
CA ASN A 412 2.28 4.14 10.36
C ASN A 412 0.77 3.85 10.48
N ALA A 413 0.31 2.65 10.08
CA ALA A 413 -1.12 2.32 10.02
C ALA A 413 -1.68 1.66 11.29
N GLY A 414 -0.80 1.25 12.20
CA GLY A 414 -1.12 0.44 13.37
C GLY A 414 -1.11 -1.07 13.09
N PRO A 415 -0.72 -1.89 14.09
CA PRO A 415 -0.56 -3.34 13.92
C PRO A 415 -1.88 -4.07 13.60
N GLN A 416 -3.02 -3.52 14.00
CA GLN A 416 -4.33 -4.09 13.71
C GLN A 416 -4.61 -4.12 12.19
N ARG A 417 -4.23 -3.07 11.46
CA ARG A 417 -4.41 -3.00 10.00
C ARG A 417 -3.58 -4.03 9.25
N ILE A 418 -2.37 -4.32 9.74
CA ILE A 418 -1.54 -5.40 9.18
C ILE A 418 -2.23 -6.76 9.30
N LYS A 419 -2.88 -7.02 10.44
CA LYS A 419 -3.64 -8.27 10.67
C LYS A 419 -4.87 -8.35 9.76
N GLU A 420 -5.64 -7.27 9.66
CA GLU A 420 -6.85 -7.19 8.83
C GLU A 420 -6.54 -7.44 7.35
N HIS A 421 -5.45 -6.86 6.84
CA HIS A 421 -5.03 -6.99 5.44
C HIS A 421 -4.07 -8.18 5.20
N LYS A 422 -3.69 -8.93 6.24
CA LYS A 422 -2.70 -10.02 6.16
C LYS A 422 -1.41 -9.59 5.46
N GLY A 423 -1.00 -8.36 5.68
CA GLY A 423 0.14 -7.73 5.02
C GLY A 423 0.07 -6.21 5.08
N ILE A 424 0.78 -5.53 4.19
CA ILE A 424 0.77 -4.07 4.08
C ILE A 424 -0.62 -3.63 3.59
N PRO A 425 -1.34 -2.74 4.32
CA PRO A 425 -2.65 -2.29 3.88
C PRO A 425 -2.54 -1.43 2.60
N PRO A 426 -3.53 -1.46 1.68
CA PRO A 426 -3.51 -0.71 0.44
C PRO A 426 -3.80 0.79 0.63
N PHE A 427 -3.32 1.35 1.73
CA PHE A 427 -3.43 2.77 2.04
C PHE A 427 -2.24 3.49 1.40
N GLY A 428 -2.52 4.40 0.46
CA GLY A 428 -1.48 5.15 -0.24
C GLY A 428 -0.50 5.87 0.69
N GLU A 429 -0.95 6.35 1.85
CA GLU A 429 -0.09 6.95 2.87
C GLU A 429 0.89 5.92 3.45
N THR A 430 0.41 4.76 3.89
CA THR A 430 1.23 3.71 4.51
C THR A 430 2.26 3.14 3.53
N VAL A 431 1.85 2.91 2.28
CA VAL A 431 2.77 2.43 1.24
C VAL A 431 3.85 3.47 0.95
N ARG A 432 3.48 4.76 0.80
CA ARG A 432 4.47 5.85 0.62
C ARG A 432 5.37 6.03 1.83
N PHE A 433 4.84 5.87 3.05
CA PHE A 433 5.64 5.91 4.28
C PHE A 433 6.74 4.85 4.28
N ARG A 434 6.37 3.59 4.05
CA ARG A 434 7.31 2.46 3.94
C ARG A 434 8.36 2.72 2.87
N ASN A 435 7.94 3.08 1.65
CA ASN A 435 8.84 3.30 0.53
C ASN A 435 9.85 4.40 0.84
N ARG A 436 9.38 5.54 1.36
CA ARG A 436 10.25 6.69 1.65
C ARG A 436 11.22 6.43 2.80
N THR A 437 10.80 5.71 3.83
CA THR A 437 11.69 5.31 4.92
C THR A 437 12.81 4.39 4.43
N LEU A 438 12.46 3.38 3.62
CA LEU A 438 13.46 2.48 3.03
C LEU A 438 14.38 3.18 2.02
N GLU A 439 13.89 4.18 1.30
CA GLU A 439 14.70 5.03 0.43
C GLU A 439 15.74 5.81 1.24
N PHE A 440 15.36 6.49 2.30
CA PHE A 440 16.28 7.19 3.21
C PHE A 440 17.31 6.24 3.83
N TYR A 441 16.88 5.05 4.25
CA TYR A 441 17.77 4.04 4.79
C TYR A 441 18.85 3.64 3.77
N ARG A 442 18.46 3.40 2.51
CA ARG A 442 19.39 3.07 1.41
C ARG A 442 20.34 4.24 1.09
N GLU A 443 19.83 5.49 1.11
CA GLU A 443 20.65 6.70 0.95
C GLU A 443 21.76 6.75 2.01
N TYR A 444 21.45 6.48 3.27
CA TYR A 444 22.44 6.45 4.34
C TYR A 444 23.45 5.33 4.18
N ILE A 445 23.01 4.13 3.84
CA ILE A 445 23.92 3.01 3.57
C ILE A 445 24.85 3.32 2.39
N LYS A 446 24.34 3.93 1.33
CA LYS A 446 25.15 4.34 0.18
C LYS A 446 26.19 5.38 0.58
N LYS A 447 25.82 6.43 1.31
CA LYS A 447 26.76 7.45 1.84
C LYS A 447 27.87 6.79 2.64
N LEU A 448 27.54 5.82 3.51
CA LEU A 448 28.51 5.09 4.31
C LEU A 448 29.48 4.27 3.46
N LYS A 449 28.98 3.58 2.43
CA LYS A 449 29.82 2.80 1.49
C LYS A 449 30.73 3.70 0.65
N ASP A 450 30.26 4.87 0.24
CA ASP A 450 31.03 5.82 -0.57
C ASP A 450 32.16 6.49 0.24
N GLN A 451 31.95 6.72 1.55
CA GLN A 451 33.01 7.24 2.44
C GLN A 451 34.15 6.23 2.70
N LYS A 452 33.90 4.93 2.53
CA LYS A 452 34.88 3.86 2.71
C LYS A 452 35.64 3.49 1.42
N ARG A 453 35.33 4.11 0.28
CA ARG A 453 36.10 3.92 -0.95
C ARG A 453 37.35 4.81 -0.87
N PRO A 454 38.55 4.21 -0.98
CA PRO A 454 39.84 4.94 -0.93
C PRO A 454 39.94 5.93 -2.09
#